data_1c284d9651e8d62edb013059787fc849
#
_entry.id   1c284d9651e8d62edb013059787fc849
#
_cell.length_a   1.000
_cell.length_b   1.000
_cell.length_c   1.000
_cell.angle_alpha   90.00
_cell.angle_beta   90.00
_cell.angle_gamma   90.00
#
_symmetry.space_group_name_H-M   'P 1'
#
loop_
_entity.id
_entity.type
_entity.pdbx_description
1 polymer ?
#
loop_
_entity_poly.entity_id
_entity_poly.type
_entity_poly.pdbx_seq_one_letter_code
_entity_poly.pdbx_strand_id
1 'polypeptide(L)'
;MLKRFTVDGYRNFSTPVSFNFAASRDYQLAENNVKNGTVKTALLIGRNASGKSNFGSALFDITLGFPKAFDYSDQDDRLFLSADCGRGTAQFTYVFEFDGREINYCYEKTSPTTWLHETLLIDGERIFEFNNASGVFEENHLERIGAAGINFEFSDTSLSLLSYITSSLPTNVLGVLAELRRFVSRMRLIRM
;
A
#
# COMPACT_ATOMS: atom_id res chain seq x y z
N MET A 1 -8.79 -7.21 6.13
CA MET A 1 -7.82 -7.99 5.33
C MET A 1 -7.58 -7.30 3.99
N LEU A 2 -6.43 -7.56 3.32
CA LEU A 2 -6.19 -7.05 1.95
C LEU A 2 -7.18 -7.71 0.97
N LYS A 3 -7.93 -6.90 0.21
CA LYS A 3 -8.93 -7.33 -0.78
C LYS A 3 -8.39 -7.24 -2.21
N ARG A 4 -7.65 -6.19 -2.52
CA ARG A 4 -7.07 -5.99 -3.84
C ARG A 4 -5.75 -5.24 -3.73
N PHE A 5 -4.83 -5.59 -4.60
CA PHE A 5 -3.58 -4.89 -4.81
C PHE A 5 -3.39 -4.63 -6.30
N THR A 6 -2.97 -3.41 -6.64
CA THR A 6 -2.63 -3.04 -8.01
C THR A 6 -1.29 -2.33 -8.01
N VAL A 7 -0.45 -2.69 -8.96
CA VAL A 7 0.84 -2.02 -9.20
C VAL A 7 0.96 -1.64 -10.67
N ASP A 8 1.56 -0.48 -10.92
CA ASP A 8 1.78 0.07 -12.26
C ASP A 8 3.09 0.85 -12.31
N GLY A 9 3.81 0.81 -13.42
CA GLY A 9 5.08 1.52 -13.59
C GLY A 9 6.27 0.97 -12.77
N TYR A 10 6.13 -0.17 -12.12
CA TYR A 10 7.15 -0.76 -11.26
C TYR A 10 7.89 -1.91 -11.93
N ARG A 11 9.21 -1.82 -12.04
CA ARG A 11 10.09 -2.85 -12.64
C ARG A 11 9.60 -3.32 -14.02
N ASN A 12 9.11 -4.57 -14.12
CA ASN A 12 8.58 -5.13 -15.37
C ASN A 12 7.07 -4.91 -15.56
N PHE A 13 6.41 -4.16 -14.68
CA PHE A 13 4.99 -3.83 -14.79
C PHE A 13 4.81 -2.46 -15.42
N SER A 14 4.91 -2.37 -16.76
CA SER A 14 4.70 -1.14 -17.53
C SER A 14 3.25 -0.74 -17.70
N THR A 15 2.34 -1.64 -17.37
CA THR A 15 0.89 -1.44 -17.35
C THR A 15 0.32 -1.97 -16.03
N PRO A 16 -0.87 -1.50 -15.59
CA PRO A 16 -1.47 -1.92 -14.32
C PRO A 16 -1.67 -3.43 -14.23
N VAL A 17 -1.14 -4.02 -13.16
CA VAL A 17 -1.35 -5.43 -12.81
C VAL A 17 -2.09 -5.49 -11.48
N SER A 18 -3.30 -6.06 -11.51
CA SER A 18 -4.15 -6.19 -10.31
C SER A 18 -4.26 -7.63 -9.86
N PHE A 19 -4.20 -7.82 -8.55
CA PHE A 19 -4.51 -9.08 -7.90
C PHE A 19 -5.68 -8.89 -6.93
N ASN A 20 -6.75 -9.67 -7.14
CA ASN A 20 -7.93 -9.62 -6.30
C ASN A 20 -7.93 -10.83 -5.35
N PHE A 21 -7.92 -10.57 -4.05
CA PHE A 21 -7.98 -11.57 -3.00
C PHE A 21 -9.42 -11.90 -2.58
N ALA A 22 -10.43 -11.19 -3.10
CA ALA A 22 -11.81 -11.55 -2.85
C ALA A 22 -12.12 -12.91 -3.46
N ALA A 23 -12.78 -13.78 -2.71
CA ALA A 23 -13.23 -15.08 -3.20
C ALA A 23 -14.30 -14.86 -4.27
N SER A 24 -13.97 -15.19 -5.53
CA SER A 24 -14.87 -14.99 -6.67
C SER A 24 -15.69 -16.23 -7.03
N ARG A 25 -15.49 -17.35 -6.31
CA ARG A 25 -16.13 -18.64 -6.59
C ARG A 25 -16.49 -19.34 -5.28
N ASP A 26 -17.45 -20.27 -5.37
CA ASP A 26 -17.76 -21.20 -4.29
C ASP A 26 -16.70 -22.32 -4.26
N TYR A 27 -15.78 -22.23 -3.31
CA TYR A 27 -14.65 -23.17 -3.16
C TYR A 27 -15.04 -24.35 -2.27
N GLN A 28 -15.74 -25.34 -2.79
CA GLN A 28 -16.21 -26.50 -2.04
C GLN A 28 -15.09 -27.36 -1.42
N LEU A 29 -13.92 -27.43 -2.06
CA LEU A 29 -12.78 -28.25 -1.59
C LEU A 29 -11.76 -27.46 -0.78
N ALA A 30 -11.90 -26.16 -0.66
CA ALA A 30 -10.94 -25.27 0.00
C ALA A 30 -11.64 -24.20 0.88
N GLU A 31 -12.75 -24.54 1.49
CA GLU A 31 -13.51 -23.64 2.39
C GLU A 31 -12.63 -23.01 3.46
N ASN A 32 -11.71 -23.79 4.04
CA ASN A 32 -10.75 -23.30 5.03
C ASN A 32 -9.76 -22.24 4.49
N ASN A 33 -9.63 -22.10 3.16
CA ASN A 33 -8.78 -21.08 2.54
C ASN A 33 -9.49 -19.75 2.32
N VAL A 34 -10.77 -19.67 2.61
CA VAL A 34 -11.56 -18.42 2.55
C VAL A 34 -11.98 -18.01 3.93
N LYS A 35 -11.80 -16.73 4.28
CA LYS A 35 -12.29 -16.13 5.51
C LYS A 35 -12.89 -14.76 5.20
N ASN A 36 -14.15 -14.55 5.59
CA ASN A 36 -14.86 -13.30 5.31
C ASN A 36 -14.80 -12.88 3.83
N GLY A 37 -15.02 -13.84 2.92
CA GLY A 37 -14.97 -13.62 1.48
C GLY A 37 -13.58 -13.28 0.92
N THR A 38 -12.51 -13.53 1.69
CA THR A 38 -11.12 -13.25 1.26
C THR A 38 -10.30 -14.54 1.28
N VAL A 39 -9.55 -14.78 0.23
CA VAL A 39 -8.61 -15.90 0.10
C VAL A 39 -7.43 -15.70 1.04
N LYS A 40 -7.14 -16.70 1.90
CA LYS A 40 -6.02 -16.65 2.86
C LYS A 40 -4.68 -17.04 2.25
N THR A 41 -4.70 -17.93 1.26
CA THR A 41 -3.50 -18.45 0.63
C THR A 41 -3.67 -18.41 -0.88
N ALA A 42 -2.72 -17.84 -1.58
CA ALA A 42 -2.67 -17.78 -3.02
C ALA A 42 -1.30 -18.26 -3.52
N LEU A 43 -1.26 -18.95 -4.65
CA LEU A 43 -0.05 -19.40 -5.29
C LEU A 43 0.12 -18.69 -6.63
N LEU A 44 1.22 -17.94 -6.78
CA LEU A 44 1.62 -17.38 -8.06
C LEU A 44 2.46 -18.37 -8.85
N ILE A 45 1.95 -18.78 -10.00
CA ILE A 45 2.64 -19.69 -10.91
C ILE A 45 2.95 -18.96 -12.21
N GLY A 46 4.12 -19.20 -12.76
CA GLY A 46 4.53 -18.62 -14.04
C GLY A 46 5.95 -19.00 -14.41
N ARG A 47 6.33 -18.73 -15.66
CA ARG A 47 7.69 -18.97 -16.19
C ARG A 47 8.74 -18.17 -15.40
N ASN A 48 10.01 -18.58 -15.50
CA ASN A 48 11.11 -17.77 -15.01
C ASN A 48 11.10 -16.40 -15.68
N ALA A 49 11.50 -15.36 -14.95
CA ALA A 49 11.47 -13.96 -15.39
C ALA A 49 10.08 -13.37 -15.70
N SER A 50 8.97 -14.05 -15.33
CA SER A 50 7.61 -13.51 -15.55
C SER A 50 7.17 -12.43 -14.54
N GLY A 51 8.05 -12.01 -13.63
CA GLY A 51 7.75 -10.96 -12.65
C GLY A 51 7.16 -11.43 -11.32
N LYS A 52 7.08 -12.73 -11.04
CA LYS A 52 6.54 -13.25 -9.76
C LYS A 52 7.20 -12.65 -8.53
N SER A 53 8.53 -12.59 -8.50
CA SER A 53 9.29 -11.98 -7.40
C SER A 53 9.09 -10.46 -7.35
N ASN A 54 9.01 -9.81 -8.51
CA ASN A 54 8.73 -8.37 -8.58
C ASN A 54 7.33 -8.04 -8.06
N PHE A 55 6.34 -8.89 -8.34
CA PHE A 55 5.01 -8.74 -7.77
C PHE A 55 5.03 -8.88 -6.23
N GLY A 56 5.73 -9.86 -5.71
CA GLY A 56 5.95 -10.01 -4.27
C GLY A 56 6.61 -8.78 -3.66
N SER A 57 7.69 -8.27 -4.27
CA SER A 57 8.36 -7.04 -3.81
C SER A 57 7.42 -5.83 -3.86
N ALA A 58 6.64 -5.66 -4.93
CA ALA A 58 5.65 -4.60 -5.05
C ALA A 58 4.56 -4.68 -3.97
N LEU A 59 4.04 -5.88 -3.70
CA LEU A 59 3.02 -6.09 -2.68
C LEU A 59 3.51 -5.68 -1.28
N PHE A 60 4.80 -5.84 -1.01
CA PHE A 60 5.43 -5.50 0.26
C PHE A 60 5.97 -4.08 0.32
N ASP A 61 5.92 -3.30 -0.76
CA ASP A 61 6.43 -1.92 -0.78
C ASP A 61 5.79 -1.03 0.28
N ILE A 62 4.51 -1.22 0.58
CA ILE A 62 3.80 -0.49 1.65
C ILE A 62 4.53 -0.56 2.99
N THR A 63 5.27 -1.64 3.26
CA THR A 63 5.98 -1.81 4.53
C THR A 63 7.14 -0.83 4.70
N LEU A 64 7.68 -0.29 3.60
CA LEU A 64 8.75 0.72 3.64
C LEU A 64 8.28 2.04 4.25
N GLY A 65 7.00 2.36 4.12
CA GLY A 65 6.40 3.55 4.72
C GLY A 65 6.13 3.43 6.22
N PHE A 66 6.19 2.24 6.83
CA PHE A 66 5.79 2.03 8.22
C PHE A 66 6.98 1.69 9.13
N PRO A 67 7.18 2.42 10.26
CA PRO A 67 8.25 2.14 11.21
C PRO A 67 8.20 0.69 11.71
N LYS A 68 9.36 0.01 11.78
CA LYS A 68 9.54 -1.39 12.20
C LYS A 68 9.06 -2.46 11.19
N ALA A 69 8.63 -2.11 10.02
CA ALA A 69 8.59 -3.05 8.92
C ALA A 69 10.02 -3.34 8.44
N PHE A 70 10.23 -4.46 7.79
CA PHE A 70 11.53 -4.98 7.39
C PHE A 70 12.44 -3.93 6.73
N ASP A 71 13.73 -3.96 7.07
CA ASP A 71 14.76 -3.25 6.34
C ASP A 71 14.94 -3.92 4.96
N TYR A 72 14.49 -3.23 3.93
CA TYR A 72 14.60 -3.64 2.53
C TYR A 72 15.80 -2.96 1.86
N SER A 73 16.94 -2.88 2.58
CA SER A 73 18.15 -2.19 2.14
C SER A 73 18.75 -2.69 0.81
N ASP A 74 18.28 -3.81 0.27
CA ASP A 74 18.77 -4.43 -0.97
C ASP A 74 17.99 -4.05 -2.23
N GLN A 75 17.13 -3.04 -2.21
CA GLN A 75 16.46 -2.62 -3.45
C GLN A 75 17.41 -1.76 -4.29
N ASP A 76 17.83 -2.28 -5.42
CA ASP A 76 18.58 -1.50 -6.42
C ASP A 76 17.65 -0.42 -7.00
N ASP A 77 17.90 0.83 -6.65
CA ASP A 77 17.13 2.00 -7.07
C ASP A 77 17.03 2.13 -8.60
N ARG A 78 18.07 1.66 -9.31
CA ARG A 78 18.13 1.70 -10.78
C ARG A 78 17.10 0.82 -11.46
N LEU A 79 16.54 -0.15 -10.75
CA LEU A 79 15.56 -1.11 -11.25
C LEU A 79 14.16 -0.89 -10.66
N PHE A 80 13.92 0.23 -9.96
CA PHE A 80 12.65 0.50 -9.31
C PHE A 80 11.55 0.80 -10.31
N LEU A 81 11.79 1.71 -11.26
CA LEU A 81 10.82 2.09 -12.28
C LEU A 81 10.84 1.14 -13.47
N SER A 82 9.70 0.97 -14.11
CA SER A 82 9.62 0.26 -15.39
C SER A 82 10.23 1.11 -16.51
N ALA A 83 11.17 0.53 -17.26
CA ALA A 83 11.80 1.20 -18.38
C ALA A 83 10.79 1.56 -19.50
N ASP A 84 9.72 0.78 -19.62
CA ASP A 84 8.69 0.96 -20.66
C ASP A 84 7.52 1.84 -20.19
N CYS A 85 7.55 2.33 -18.95
CA CYS A 85 6.53 3.22 -18.41
C CYS A 85 6.95 4.69 -18.59
N GLY A 86 6.31 5.40 -19.53
CA GLY A 86 6.65 6.80 -19.85
C GLY A 86 6.33 7.82 -18.75
N ARG A 87 5.72 7.41 -17.63
CA ARG A 87 5.28 8.32 -16.54
C ARG A 87 6.40 8.71 -15.58
N GLY A 88 7.48 7.97 -15.51
CA GLY A 88 8.57 8.23 -14.57
C GLY A 88 8.20 7.98 -13.09
N THR A 89 7.04 7.36 -12.82
CA THR A 89 6.56 7.01 -11.48
C THR A 89 6.06 5.57 -11.43
N ALA A 90 6.16 4.95 -10.27
CA ALA A 90 5.50 3.70 -9.94
C ALA A 90 4.32 3.99 -9.01
N GLN A 91 3.14 3.44 -9.32
CA GLN A 91 1.92 3.60 -8.54
C GLN A 91 1.55 2.28 -7.87
N PHE A 92 1.16 2.38 -6.61
CA PHE A 92 0.75 1.26 -5.77
C PHE A 92 -0.63 1.56 -5.18
N THR A 93 -1.59 0.66 -5.37
CA THR A 93 -2.94 0.82 -4.83
C THR A 93 -3.32 -0.41 -4.02
N TYR A 94 -3.73 -0.19 -2.79
CA TYR A 94 -4.17 -1.23 -1.86
C TYR A 94 -5.61 -0.97 -1.45
N VAL A 95 -6.44 -2.01 -1.51
CA VAL A 95 -7.79 -1.99 -0.94
C VAL A 95 -7.84 -2.99 0.20
N PHE A 96 -8.07 -2.49 1.40
CA PHE A 96 -8.25 -3.29 2.61
C PHE A 96 -9.68 -3.23 3.09
N GLU A 97 -10.09 -4.25 3.84
CA GLU A 97 -11.34 -4.24 4.60
C GLU A 97 -11.07 -4.71 6.02
N PHE A 98 -11.48 -3.94 7.00
CA PHE A 98 -11.43 -4.26 8.42
C PHE A 98 -12.77 -3.92 9.06
N ASP A 99 -13.40 -4.93 9.68
CA ASP A 99 -14.68 -4.81 10.40
C ASP A 99 -15.78 -4.12 9.56
N GLY A 100 -15.84 -4.47 8.25
CA GLY A 100 -16.81 -3.94 7.30
C GLY A 100 -16.49 -2.55 6.76
N ARG A 101 -15.37 -1.94 7.15
CA ARG A 101 -14.90 -0.66 6.64
C ARG A 101 -13.83 -0.86 5.57
N GLU A 102 -13.98 -0.17 4.44
CA GLU A 102 -13.01 -0.20 3.35
C GLU A 102 -11.99 0.92 3.48
N ILE A 103 -10.72 0.59 3.29
CA ILE A 103 -9.62 1.54 3.13
C ILE A 103 -9.05 1.38 1.73
N ASN A 104 -9.04 2.45 0.95
CA ASN A 104 -8.34 2.52 -0.32
C ASN A 104 -7.16 3.49 -0.16
N TYR A 105 -5.96 2.95 -0.26
CA TYR A 105 -4.72 3.72 -0.15
C TYR A 105 -3.92 3.59 -1.43
N CYS A 106 -3.66 4.72 -2.06
CA CYS A 106 -2.89 4.84 -3.30
C CYS A 106 -1.72 5.77 -3.07
N TYR A 107 -0.55 5.42 -3.63
CA TYR A 107 0.59 6.31 -3.62
C TYR A 107 1.47 6.14 -4.87
N GLU A 108 2.24 7.17 -5.16
CA GLU A 108 3.24 7.20 -6.23
C GLU A 108 4.63 7.43 -5.70
N LYS A 109 5.62 6.76 -6.31
CA LYS A 109 7.04 6.84 -5.95
C LYS A 109 7.91 6.91 -7.20
N THR A 110 9.06 7.58 -7.09
CA THR A 110 10.12 7.55 -8.13
C THR A 110 11.27 6.63 -7.78
N SER A 111 11.42 6.30 -6.49
CA SER A 111 12.43 5.37 -5.97
C SER A 111 11.88 4.62 -4.76
N PRO A 112 12.58 3.62 -4.22
CA PRO A 112 12.14 2.92 -3.00
C PRO A 112 11.86 3.86 -1.82
N THR A 113 12.54 4.99 -1.76
CA THR A 113 12.48 5.93 -0.64
C THR A 113 11.85 7.29 -0.97
N THR A 114 11.44 7.54 -2.23
CA THR A 114 10.93 8.85 -2.63
C THR A 114 9.46 8.80 -2.97
N TRP A 115 8.64 9.33 -2.07
CA TRP A 115 7.19 9.47 -2.20
C TRP A 115 6.86 10.77 -2.93
N LEU A 116 5.94 10.73 -3.89
CA LEU A 116 5.49 11.90 -4.65
C LEU A 116 4.07 12.30 -4.33
N HIS A 117 3.19 11.33 -4.24
CA HIS A 117 1.77 11.58 -4.08
C HIS A 117 1.13 10.48 -3.23
N GLU A 118 0.21 10.86 -2.35
CA GLU A 118 -0.53 9.92 -1.52
C GLU A 118 -2.02 10.29 -1.48
N THR A 119 -2.89 9.29 -1.61
CA THR A 119 -4.34 9.43 -1.49
C THR A 119 -4.89 8.37 -0.55
N LEU A 120 -5.72 8.77 0.39
CA LEU A 120 -6.42 7.89 1.31
C LEU A 120 -7.93 8.10 1.23
N LEU A 121 -8.67 7.00 0.97
CA LEU A 121 -10.13 6.99 1.11
C LEU A 121 -10.52 5.96 2.18
N ILE A 122 -11.57 6.28 2.92
CA ILE A 122 -12.21 5.36 3.87
C ILE A 122 -13.70 5.33 3.54
N ASP A 123 -14.24 4.13 3.27
CA ASP A 123 -15.64 3.91 2.86
C ASP A 123 -16.05 4.75 1.63
N GLY A 124 -15.11 4.96 0.70
CA GLY A 124 -15.30 5.76 -0.51
C GLY A 124 -15.17 7.27 -0.29
N GLU A 125 -15.09 7.76 0.95
CA GLU A 125 -14.87 9.17 1.26
C GLU A 125 -13.37 9.48 1.32
N ARG A 126 -12.95 10.55 0.60
CA ARG A 126 -11.56 11.00 0.63
C ARG A 126 -11.22 11.59 2.00
N ILE A 127 -10.12 11.12 2.57
CA ILE A 127 -9.58 11.64 3.83
C ILE A 127 -8.48 12.64 3.55
N PHE A 128 -7.60 12.30 2.60
CA PHE A 128 -6.63 13.24 2.10
C PHE A 128 -6.16 12.88 0.68
N GLU A 129 -5.71 13.92 -0.02
CA GLU A 129 -4.87 13.84 -1.19
C GLU A 129 -3.70 14.80 -0.97
N PHE A 130 -2.48 14.26 -0.99
CA PHE A 130 -1.28 14.96 -0.56
C PHE A 130 -0.16 14.82 -1.59
N ASN A 131 0.42 15.94 -1.96
CA ASN A 131 1.59 16.00 -2.81
C ASN A 131 2.85 16.14 -1.94
N ASN A 132 3.58 15.02 -1.79
CA ASN A 132 4.79 14.97 -0.96
C ASN A 132 5.92 15.87 -1.51
N ALA A 133 6.00 16.04 -2.83
CA ALA A 133 7.04 16.85 -3.45
C ALA A 133 6.90 18.34 -3.13
N SER A 134 5.66 18.84 -3.03
CA SER A 134 5.38 20.24 -2.69
C SER A 134 5.03 20.44 -1.21
N GLY A 135 4.74 19.37 -0.46
CA GLY A 135 4.26 19.45 0.92
C GLY A 135 2.84 20.00 1.04
N VAL A 136 2.02 19.93 -0.02
CA VAL A 136 0.71 20.56 -0.10
C VAL A 136 -0.40 19.51 -0.13
N PHE A 137 -1.46 19.75 0.67
CA PHE A 137 -2.71 19.00 0.54
C PHE A 137 -3.52 19.56 -0.63
N GLU A 138 -3.89 18.67 -1.56
CA GLU A 138 -4.87 18.96 -2.60
C GLU A 138 -6.29 18.79 -2.05
N GLU A 139 -6.51 17.78 -1.18
CA GLU A 139 -7.69 17.64 -0.33
C GLU A 139 -7.28 17.26 1.09
N ASN A 140 -7.96 17.84 2.09
CA ASN A 140 -7.65 17.62 3.51
C ASN A 140 -8.93 17.51 4.34
N HIS A 141 -9.22 16.31 4.80
CA HIS A 141 -10.34 15.96 5.70
C HIS A 141 -9.81 15.16 6.91
N LEU A 142 -8.61 15.50 7.39
CA LEU A 142 -7.95 14.80 8.48
C LEU A 142 -8.73 14.86 9.81
N GLU A 143 -9.63 15.84 9.97
CA GLU A 143 -10.56 15.92 11.09
C GLU A 143 -11.44 14.68 11.23
N ARG A 144 -11.77 13.99 10.11
CA ARG A 144 -12.60 12.78 10.11
C ARG A 144 -11.93 11.57 10.78
N ILE A 145 -10.61 11.62 10.88
CA ILE A 145 -9.81 10.58 11.55
C ILE A 145 -9.14 11.10 12.84
N GLY A 146 -9.58 12.25 13.34
CA GLY A 146 -9.03 12.85 14.57
C GLY A 146 -7.63 13.44 14.42
N ALA A 147 -7.19 13.71 13.20
CA ALA A 147 -5.85 14.20 12.88
C ALA A 147 -5.78 15.73 12.61
N ALA A 148 -6.85 16.46 12.85
CA ALA A 148 -6.94 17.90 12.57
C ALA A 148 -5.86 18.77 13.26
N GLY A 149 -5.33 18.32 14.40
CA GLY A 149 -4.33 19.06 15.18
C GLY A 149 -2.88 18.68 14.86
N ILE A 150 -2.64 17.82 13.89
CA ILE A 150 -1.27 17.43 13.51
C ILE A 150 -0.71 18.50 12.59
N ASN A 151 0.40 19.13 13.01
CA ASN A 151 1.11 20.10 12.17
C ASN A 151 2.00 19.32 11.17
N PHE A 152 1.76 19.54 9.89
CA PHE A 152 2.52 18.92 8.80
C PHE A 152 3.45 19.96 8.17
N GLU A 153 4.58 20.23 8.79
CA GLU A 153 5.71 20.85 8.10
C GLU A 153 6.52 19.73 7.42
N PHE A 154 6.03 19.29 6.27
CA PHE A 154 6.58 18.13 5.57
C PHE A 154 7.42 18.62 4.39
N SER A 155 8.73 18.55 4.52
CA SER A 155 9.67 18.79 3.41
C SER A 155 10.43 17.51 3.03
N ASP A 156 10.13 16.37 3.67
CA ASP A 156 10.87 15.12 3.50
C ASP A 156 10.05 14.10 2.68
N THR A 157 10.39 13.98 1.39
CA THR A 157 9.78 13.01 0.49
C THR A 157 10.13 11.56 0.81
N SER A 158 11.01 11.30 1.78
CA SER A 158 11.34 9.95 2.24
C SER A 158 10.31 9.36 3.21
N LEU A 159 9.37 10.16 3.69
CA LEU A 159 8.35 9.74 4.64
C LEU A 159 6.96 9.68 3.98
N SER A 160 6.22 8.61 4.26
CA SER A 160 4.80 8.52 3.93
C SER A 160 3.97 9.35 4.91
N LEU A 161 3.05 10.17 4.40
CA LEU A 161 2.08 10.91 5.21
C LEU A 161 1.22 9.97 6.05
N LEU A 162 0.71 8.89 5.46
CA LEU A 162 -0.10 7.89 6.18
C LEU A 162 0.68 7.28 7.33
N SER A 163 1.96 6.96 7.12
CA SER A 163 2.84 6.44 8.15
C SER A 163 3.03 7.44 9.28
N TYR A 164 3.26 8.71 8.95
CA TYR A 164 3.40 9.79 9.92
C TYR A 164 2.14 9.95 10.76
N ILE A 165 0.95 10.03 10.14
CA ILE A 165 -0.35 10.11 10.81
C ILE A 165 -0.52 8.93 11.79
N THR A 166 -0.33 7.70 11.30
CA THR A 166 -0.55 6.51 12.10
C THR A 166 0.47 6.33 13.22
N SER A 167 1.63 6.96 13.13
CA SER A 167 2.67 6.94 14.17
C SER A 167 2.47 8.04 15.20
N SER A 168 1.91 9.18 14.82
CA SER A 168 1.73 10.35 15.68
C SER A 168 0.47 10.28 16.52
N LEU A 169 -0.56 9.55 16.08
CA LEU A 169 -1.83 9.44 16.79
C LEU A 169 -1.88 8.20 17.70
N PRO A 170 -2.53 8.30 18.87
CA PRO A 170 -2.77 7.16 19.72
C PRO A 170 -3.76 6.19 19.08
N THR A 171 -3.61 4.89 19.36
CA THR A 171 -4.37 3.80 18.73
C THR A 171 -5.89 3.94 18.89
N ASN A 172 -6.37 4.50 19.99
CA ASN A 172 -7.80 4.73 20.25
C ASN A 172 -8.40 5.83 19.37
N VAL A 173 -7.59 6.70 18.79
CA VAL A 173 -8.04 7.76 17.85
C VAL A 173 -8.03 7.25 16.42
N LEU A 174 -7.07 6.41 16.07
CA LEU A 174 -6.85 5.92 14.70
C LEU A 174 -8.02 5.09 14.12
N GLY A 175 -8.89 4.50 14.96
CA GLY A 175 -9.99 3.67 14.47
C GLY A 175 -9.52 2.56 13.53
N VAL A 176 -10.09 2.51 12.32
CA VAL A 176 -9.75 1.50 11.30
C VAL A 176 -8.29 1.57 10.83
N LEU A 177 -7.63 2.73 10.91
CA LEU A 177 -6.21 2.89 10.56
C LEU A 177 -5.29 2.17 11.55
N ALA A 178 -5.73 1.94 12.80
CA ALA A 178 -4.99 1.09 13.74
C ALA A 178 -4.90 -0.36 13.26
N GLU A 179 -6.00 -0.87 12.66
CA GLU A 179 -6.02 -2.23 12.09
C GLU A 179 -5.12 -2.31 10.83
N LEU A 180 -5.13 -1.27 9.99
CA LEU A 180 -4.22 -1.17 8.85
C LEU A 180 -2.76 -1.21 9.32
N ARG A 181 -2.40 -0.35 10.27
CA ARG A 181 -1.03 -0.32 10.85
C ARG A 181 -0.63 -1.68 11.43
N ARG A 182 -1.54 -2.33 12.19
CA ARG A 182 -1.31 -3.66 12.75
C ARG A 182 -1.12 -4.70 11.66
N PHE A 183 -1.90 -4.64 10.58
CA PHE A 183 -1.79 -5.54 9.45
C PHE A 183 -0.43 -5.38 8.76
N VAL A 184 -0.07 -4.16 8.36
CA VAL A 184 1.19 -3.86 7.66
C VAL A 184 2.41 -4.23 8.52
N SER A 185 2.39 -3.92 9.82
CA SER A 185 3.50 -4.26 10.73
C SER A 185 3.72 -5.77 10.91
N ARG A 186 2.75 -6.61 10.52
CA ARG A 186 2.82 -8.08 10.57
C ARG A 186 3.16 -8.73 9.24
N MET A 187 3.18 -7.96 8.16
CA MET A 187 3.60 -8.49 6.86
C MET A 187 5.05 -8.99 6.94
N ARG A 188 5.32 -10.14 6.32
CA ARG A 188 6.65 -10.75 6.26
C ARG A 188 6.89 -11.26 4.85
N LEU A 189 8.01 -10.86 4.25
CA LEU A 189 8.50 -11.42 3.00
C LEU A 189 9.66 -12.38 3.34
N ILE A 190 9.48 -13.65 3.01
CA ILE A 190 10.51 -14.67 3.17
C ILE A 190 11.09 -14.93 1.79
N ARG A 191 12.38 -14.63 1.61
CA ARG A 191 13.13 -15.00 0.40
C ARG A 191 14.00 -16.21 0.75
N MET A 192 13.93 -17.22 -0.09
CA MET A 192 14.83 -18.39 -0.05
C MET A 192 15.93 -18.21 -1.08
#